data_6404685b64e1aebc5c48278485745cc7
#
_entry.id   6404685b64e1aebc5c48278485745cc7
#
_cell.length_a   1.000
_cell.length_b   1.000
_cell.length_c   1.000
_cell.angle_alpha   90.00
_cell.angle_beta   90.00
_cell.angle_gamma   90.00
#
_symmetry.space_group_name_H-M   'P 1'
#
loop_
_entity.id
_entity.type
_entity.pdbx_description
1 polymer ?
#
loop_
_entity_poly.entity_id
_entity_poly.type
_entity_poly.pdbx_seq_one_letter_code
_entity_poly.pdbx_strand_id
1 'polypeptide(L)'
;MEFLLSKLFGKERTVSVYITDAVEMQMLNLEYRGKNNSTDVLSWSYYEEDHSALHVGDLAVSWDDVCKQADTNGWDAKTEMIRMLVHGCCHLSGLDHERSKDEETEMLALEEQLLTHLGLPGLYDQFPLP
;
A
#
# COMPACT_ATOMS: atom_id res chain seq x y z
N MET A 1 8.19 8.67 3.94
CA MET A 1 7.04 8.26 4.77
C MET A 1 6.35 9.44 5.47
N GLU A 2 7.09 10.38 6.04
CA GLU A 2 6.49 11.58 6.63
C GLU A 2 5.57 12.34 5.67
N PHE A 3 5.99 12.47 4.42
CA PHE A 3 5.19 13.12 3.38
C PHE A 3 3.82 12.42 3.22
N LEU A 4 3.83 11.09 3.09
CA LEU A 4 2.59 10.31 2.92
C LEU A 4 1.66 10.47 4.12
N LEU A 5 2.21 10.35 5.32
CA LEU A 5 1.42 10.47 6.55
C LEU A 5 0.83 11.87 6.69
N SER A 6 1.62 12.90 6.39
CA SER A 6 1.16 14.28 6.47
C SER A 6 0.03 14.57 5.48
N LYS A 7 0.13 14.05 4.26
CA LYS A 7 -0.88 14.27 3.22
C LYS A 7 -2.17 13.50 3.49
N LEU A 8 -2.06 12.27 4.00
CA LEU A 8 -3.23 11.41 4.20
C LEU A 8 -3.91 11.59 5.56
N PHE A 9 -3.14 11.87 6.61
CA PHE A 9 -3.64 11.84 7.98
C PHE A 9 -3.39 13.13 8.78
N GLY A 10 -2.56 14.03 8.27
CA GLY A 10 -2.11 15.21 9.00
C GLY A 10 -0.79 14.97 9.72
N LYS A 11 -0.35 15.95 10.51
CA LYS A 11 0.95 15.93 11.18
C LYS A 11 0.97 14.98 12.39
N GLU A 12 2.19 14.57 12.75
CA GLU A 12 2.47 13.82 13.98
C GLU A 12 1.82 12.44 14.04
N ARG A 13 1.68 11.80 12.89
CA ARG A 13 1.16 10.44 12.82
C ARG A 13 2.29 9.45 12.60
N THR A 14 2.08 8.19 12.99
CA THR A 14 3.04 7.12 12.78
C THR A 14 2.38 5.91 12.14
N VAL A 15 3.20 5.11 11.46
CA VAL A 15 2.83 3.83 10.88
C VAL A 15 3.97 2.86 11.13
N SER A 16 3.65 1.58 11.36
CA SER A 16 4.65 0.52 11.43
C SER A 16 4.73 -0.18 10.09
N VAL A 17 5.96 -0.43 9.62
CA VAL A 17 6.20 -1.20 8.41
C VAL A 17 7.05 -2.40 8.75
N TYR A 18 6.50 -3.59 8.55
CA TYR A 18 7.19 -4.86 8.79
C TYR A 18 7.51 -5.50 7.45
N ILE A 19 8.79 -5.66 7.15
CA ILE A 19 9.25 -6.28 5.91
C ILE A 19 9.53 -7.75 6.18
N THR A 20 8.89 -8.63 5.43
CA THR A 20 8.99 -10.07 5.62
C THR A 20 9.15 -10.80 4.28
N ASP A 21 9.08 -12.13 4.29
CA ASP A 21 9.18 -12.98 3.11
C ASP A 21 7.81 -13.53 2.70
N ALA A 22 7.78 -14.23 1.56
CA ALA A 22 6.54 -14.78 1.01
C ALA A 22 5.93 -15.87 1.89
N VAL A 23 6.75 -16.64 2.61
CA VAL A 23 6.27 -17.74 3.47
C VAL A 23 5.47 -17.16 4.64
N GLU A 24 6.05 -16.21 5.36
CA GLU A 24 5.34 -15.56 6.48
C GLU A 24 4.14 -14.76 6.00
N MET A 25 4.27 -14.06 4.86
CA MET A 25 3.15 -13.30 4.30
C MET A 25 1.97 -14.20 3.96
N GLN A 26 2.21 -15.40 3.44
CA GLN A 26 1.14 -16.37 3.18
C GLN A 26 0.42 -16.75 4.48
N MET A 27 1.16 -16.96 5.56
CA MET A 27 0.60 -17.27 6.87
C MET A 27 -0.24 -16.12 7.41
N LEU A 28 0.26 -14.89 7.30
CA LEU A 28 -0.47 -13.69 7.73
C LEU A 28 -1.74 -13.47 6.92
N ASN A 29 -1.66 -13.66 5.60
CA ASN A 29 -2.81 -13.50 4.73
C ASN A 29 -3.90 -14.53 5.02
N LEU A 30 -3.50 -15.76 5.31
CA LEU A 30 -4.43 -16.83 5.71
C LEU A 30 -5.09 -16.50 7.05
N GLU A 31 -4.29 -16.08 8.04
CA GLU A 31 -4.79 -15.79 9.40
C GLU A 31 -5.75 -14.60 9.42
N TYR A 32 -5.41 -13.51 8.74
CA TYR A 32 -6.17 -12.25 8.85
C TYR A 32 -7.18 -12.03 7.74
N ARG A 33 -7.02 -12.67 6.57
CA ARG A 33 -7.92 -12.47 5.43
C ARG A 33 -8.52 -13.77 4.89
N GLY A 34 -8.14 -14.91 5.43
CA GLY A 34 -8.64 -16.20 4.98
C GLY A 34 -8.15 -16.63 3.60
N LYS A 35 -7.10 -15.99 3.09
CA LYS A 35 -6.54 -16.29 1.76
C LYS A 35 -5.22 -17.04 1.91
N ASN A 36 -5.15 -18.27 1.39
CA ASN A 36 -3.96 -19.10 1.51
C ASN A 36 -2.98 -18.86 0.35
N ASN A 37 -2.53 -17.63 0.22
CA ASN A 37 -1.52 -17.22 -0.76
C ASN A 37 -0.75 -16.01 -0.23
N SER A 38 0.46 -15.81 -0.75
CA SER A 38 1.22 -14.62 -0.44
C SER A 38 0.64 -13.40 -1.18
N THR A 39 0.91 -12.23 -0.66
CA THR A 39 0.58 -10.94 -1.30
C THR A 39 1.72 -9.98 -1.03
N ASP A 40 1.82 -8.89 -1.79
CA ASP A 40 2.89 -7.92 -1.64
C ASP A 40 2.73 -7.05 -0.38
N VAL A 41 1.50 -6.69 0.01
CA VAL A 41 1.27 -5.87 1.21
C VAL A 41 -0.05 -6.25 1.90
N LEU A 42 -0.01 -6.23 3.24
CA LEU A 42 -1.20 -6.30 4.09
C LEU A 42 -1.24 -5.06 4.96
N SER A 43 -2.43 -4.58 5.27
CA SER A 43 -2.61 -3.38 6.09
C SER A 43 -3.65 -3.61 7.18
N TRP A 44 -3.38 -3.04 8.35
CA TRP A 44 -4.29 -3.02 9.50
C TRP A 44 -4.46 -1.57 9.93
N SER A 45 -5.67 -1.02 9.80
CA SER A 45 -5.93 0.39 10.09
C SER A 45 -6.50 0.58 11.50
N TYR A 46 -5.86 1.45 12.26
CA TYR A 46 -6.43 1.98 13.51
C TYR A 46 -7.15 3.29 13.25
N TYR A 47 -6.74 4.00 12.20
CA TYR A 47 -7.31 5.29 11.81
C TYR A 47 -8.80 5.20 11.46
N GLU A 48 -9.22 4.11 10.81
CA GLU A 48 -10.63 3.94 10.44
C GLU A 48 -11.54 3.85 11.67
N GLU A 49 -11.04 3.29 12.78
CA GLU A 49 -11.79 3.19 14.03
C GLU A 49 -11.74 4.49 14.83
N ASP A 50 -10.63 5.24 14.73
CA ASP A 50 -10.41 6.47 15.47
C ASP A 50 -9.52 7.41 14.63
N HIS A 51 -10.15 8.42 14.00
CA HIS A 51 -9.46 9.39 13.17
C HIS A 51 -8.45 10.26 13.93
N SER A 52 -8.49 10.24 15.27
CA SER A 52 -7.51 10.93 16.09
C SER A 52 -6.31 10.09 16.48
N ALA A 53 -6.29 8.80 16.09
CA ALA A 53 -5.20 7.89 16.44
C ALA A 53 -3.86 8.40 15.91
N LEU A 54 -2.88 8.56 16.79
CA LEU A 54 -1.53 8.98 16.41
C LEU A 54 -0.81 7.88 15.62
N HIS A 55 -1.00 6.62 16.01
CA HIS A 55 -0.54 5.47 15.26
C HIS A 55 -1.67 5.03 14.32
N VAL A 56 -1.50 5.32 13.02
CA VAL A 56 -2.60 5.14 12.05
C VAL A 56 -2.78 3.70 11.59
N GLY A 57 -1.76 2.87 11.71
CA GLY A 57 -1.88 1.48 11.33
C GLY A 57 -0.55 0.76 11.17
N ASP A 58 -0.66 -0.50 10.75
CA ASP A 58 0.48 -1.36 10.48
C ASP A 58 0.44 -1.87 9.05
N LEU A 59 1.60 -1.95 8.42
CA LEU A 59 1.79 -2.54 7.10
C LEU A 59 2.75 -3.71 7.21
N ALA A 60 2.44 -4.82 6.56
CA ALA A 60 3.39 -5.90 6.34
C ALA A 60 3.65 -5.99 4.83
N VAL A 61 4.93 -6.05 4.44
CA VAL A 61 5.34 -6.05 3.04
C VAL A 61 6.21 -7.28 2.79
N SER A 62 5.83 -8.08 1.79
CA SER A 62 6.63 -9.21 1.36
C SER A 62 7.69 -8.75 0.36
N TRP A 63 8.96 -8.80 0.75
CA TRP A 63 10.06 -8.42 -0.14
C TRP A 63 10.12 -9.30 -1.38
N ASP A 64 9.88 -10.60 -1.24
CA ASP A 64 9.87 -11.54 -2.37
C ASP A 64 8.82 -11.15 -3.42
N ASP A 65 7.62 -10.82 -2.96
CA ASP A 65 6.52 -10.41 -3.85
C ASP A 65 6.78 -9.04 -4.47
N VAL A 66 7.40 -8.12 -3.73
CA VAL A 66 7.81 -6.82 -4.25
C VAL A 66 8.80 -6.98 -5.39
N CYS A 67 9.84 -7.80 -5.21
CA CYS A 67 10.83 -8.04 -6.27
C CYS A 67 10.20 -8.69 -7.51
N LYS A 68 9.34 -9.66 -7.29
CA LYS A 68 8.65 -10.37 -8.37
C LYS A 68 7.74 -9.44 -9.16
N GLN A 69 6.98 -8.60 -8.46
CA GLN A 69 6.09 -7.64 -9.09
C GLN A 69 6.85 -6.56 -9.84
N ALA A 70 7.98 -6.11 -9.30
CA ALA A 70 8.87 -5.15 -9.96
C ALA A 70 9.36 -5.70 -11.30
N ASP A 71 9.80 -6.96 -11.32
CA ASP A 71 10.25 -7.63 -12.54
C ASP A 71 9.12 -7.70 -13.57
N THR A 72 7.93 -8.08 -13.13
CA THR A 72 6.75 -8.18 -14.00
C THR A 72 6.38 -6.83 -14.61
N ASN A 73 6.49 -5.75 -13.84
CA ASN A 73 6.12 -4.41 -14.28
C ASN A 73 7.23 -3.68 -15.03
N GLY A 74 8.46 -4.20 -15.02
CA GLY A 74 9.58 -3.59 -15.72
C GLY A 74 10.21 -2.41 -15.01
N TRP A 75 10.10 -2.32 -13.69
CA TRP A 75 10.78 -1.30 -12.89
C TRP A 75 11.58 -1.93 -11.75
N ASP A 76 12.32 -1.12 -11.00
CA ASP A 76 13.17 -1.66 -9.94
C ASP A 76 12.38 -1.92 -8.65
N ALA A 77 12.99 -2.71 -7.76
CA ALA A 77 12.36 -3.10 -6.49
C ALA A 77 12.07 -1.89 -5.59
N LYS A 78 12.92 -0.87 -5.64
CA LYS A 78 12.72 0.37 -4.88
C LYS A 78 11.44 1.08 -5.32
N THR A 79 11.21 1.18 -6.62
CA THR A 79 10.00 1.77 -7.19
C THR A 79 8.77 1.01 -6.73
N GLU A 80 8.83 -0.32 -6.80
CA GLU A 80 7.70 -1.15 -6.35
C GLU A 80 7.46 -1.01 -4.85
N MET A 81 8.52 -0.95 -4.03
CA MET A 81 8.38 -0.73 -2.60
C MET A 81 7.67 0.60 -2.29
N ILE A 82 8.07 1.66 -2.97
CA ILE A 82 7.43 2.97 -2.78
C ILE A 82 5.96 2.89 -3.18
N ARG A 83 5.65 2.24 -4.29
CA ARG A 83 4.27 2.05 -4.75
C ARG A 83 3.43 1.30 -3.71
N MET A 84 3.99 0.25 -3.11
CA MET A 84 3.29 -0.55 -2.10
C MET A 84 3.08 0.23 -0.80
N LEU A 85 4.03 1.05 -0.40
CA LEU A 85 3.87 1.91 0.77
C LEU A 85 2.77 2.95 0.55
N VAL A 86 2.72 3.55 -0.64
CA VAL A 86 1.65 4.49 -1.01
C VAL A 86 0.30 3.77 -1.00
N HIS A 87 0.21 2.63 -1.64
CA HIS A 87 -1.01 1.83 -1.71
C HIS A 87 -1.50 1.43 -0.31
N GLY A 88 -0.60 0.91 0.51
CA GLY A 88 -0.92 0.51 1.88
C GLY A 88 -1.39 1.68 2.73
N CYS A 89 -0.75 2.83 2.63
CA CYS A 89 -1.17 4.03 3.37
C CYS A 89 -2.54 4.53 2.91
N CYS A 90 -2.85 4.47 1.62
CA CYS A 90 -4.18 4.81 1.11
C CYS A 90 -5.24 3.88 1.70
N HIS A 91 -4.95 2.58 1.81
CA HIS A 91 -5.84 1.64 2.50
C HIS A 91 -6.04 2.02 3.97
N LEU A 92 -4.97 2.39 4.67
CA LEU A 92 -5.08 2.80 6.07
C LEU A 92 -5.99 4.02 6.25
N SER A 93 -6.06 4.89 5.23
CA SER A 93 -6.93 6.08 5.28
C SER A 93 -8.41 5.75 5.06
N GLY A 94 -8.72 4.52 4.68
CA GLY A 94 -10.11 4.06 4.52
C GLY A 94 -10.53 3.73 3.11
N LEU A 95 -9.66 3.92 2.12
CA LEU A 95 -9.97 3.58 0.74
C LEU A 95 -9.76 2.09 0.49
N ASP A 96 -10.68 1.48 -0.26
CA ASP A 96 -10.60 0.06 -0.60
C ASP A 96 -11.05 -0.15 -2.05
N HIS A 97 -10.09 -0.53 -2.90
CA HIS A 97 -10.33 -0.74 -4.33
C HIS A 97 -11.24 -1.94 -4.63
N GLU A 98 -11.48 -2.81 -3.64
CA GLU A 98 -12.32 -3.99 -3.80
C GLU A 98 -13.81 -3.72 -3.52
N ARG A 99 -14.17 -2.59 -2.91
CA ARG A 99 -15.56 -2.29 -2.54
C ARG A 99 -16.40 -1.78 -3.69
N SER A 100 -15.84 -0.95 -4.56
CA SER A 100 -16.56 -0.42 -5.71
C SER A 100 -15.60 0.07 -6.79
N LYS A 101 -16.13 0.22 -8.00
CA LYS A 101 -15.40 0.78 -9.14
C LYS A 101 -15.01 2.24 -8.91
N ASP A 102 -15.93 3.00 -8.32
CA ASP A 102 -15.72 4.42 -8.03
C ASP A 102 -14.62 4.60 -7.00
N GLU A 103 -14.59 3.77 -5.96
CA GLU A 103 -13.57 3.81 -4.93
C GLU A 103 -12.21 3.35 -5.46
N GLU A 104 -12.18 2.36 -6.37
CA GLU A 104 -10.97 1.95 -7.07
C GLU A 104 -10.39 3.12 -7.86
N THR A 105 -11.21 3.82 -8.62
CA THR A 105 -10.81 4.98 -9.42
C THR A 105 -10.26 6.10 -8.53
N GLU A 106 -10.95 6.39 -7.44
CA GLU A 106 -10.54 7.41 -6.47
C GLU A 106 -9.19 7.06 -5.84
N MET A 107 -9.01 5.79 -5.45
CA MET A 107 -7.78 5.31 -4.85
C MET A 107 -6.60 5.39 -5.84
N LEU A 108 -6.79 4.96 -7.08
CA LEU A 108 -5.75 5.04 -8.11
C LEU A 108 -5.35 6.48 -8.41
N ALA A 109 -6.31 7.40 -8.47
CA ALA A 109 -6.04 8.82 -8.70
C ALA A 109 -5.21 9.42 -7.56
N LEU A 110 -5.53 9.07 -6.32
CA LEU A 110 -4.79 9.53 -5.14
C LEU A 110 -3.38 8.95 -5.13
N GLU A 111 -3.23 7.65 -5.41
CA GLU A 111 -1.92 7.01 -5.48
C GLU A 111 -1.05 7.66 -6.54
N GLU A 112 -1.60 7.93 -7.72
CA GLU A 112 -0.86 8.59 -8.81
C GLU A 112 -0.39 9.99 -8.41
N GLN A 113 -1.25 10.76 -7.75
CA GLN A 113 -0.90 12.08 -7.25
C GLN A 113 0.25 12.01 -6.24
N LEU A 114 0.18 11.09 -5.29
CA LEU A 114 1.22 10.92 -4.27
C LEU A 114 2.53 10.43 -4.89
N LEU A 115 2.47 9.48 -5.82
CA LEU A 115 3.66 8.99 -6.53
C LEU A 115 4.33 10.08 -7.35
N THR A 116 3.56 10.93 -8.00
CA THR A 116 4.09 12.08 -8.74
C THR A 116 4.88 13.01 -7.82
N HIS A 117 4.37 13.30 -6.64
CA HIS A 117 5.08 14.10 -5.64
C HIS A 117 6.36 13.43 -5.13
N LEU A 118 6.41 12.11 -5.16
CA LEU A 118 7.59 11.33 -4.74
C LEU A 118 8.59 11.10 -5.87
N GLY A 119 8.38 11.72 -7.03
CA GLY A 119 9.31 11.63 -8.16
C GLY A 119 9.05 10.45 -9.09
N LEU A 120 7.86 9.88 -9.04
CA LEU A 120 7.47 8.74 -9.88
C LEU A 120 6.22 9.05 -10.71
N PRO A 121 6.26 10.09 -11.58
CA PRO A 121 5.10 10.44 -12.38
C PRO A 121 4.85 9.42 -13.49
N GLY A 122 3.60 9.22 -13.85
CA GLY A 122 3.21 8.38 -14.98
C GLY A 122 3.44 6.89 -14.77
N LEU A 123 3.66 6.45 -13.53
CA LEU A 123 3.94 5.05 -13.24
C LEU A 123 2.80 4.14 -13.69
N TYR A 124 1.57 4.56 -13.48
CA TYR A 124 0.39 3.77 -13.84
C TYR A 124 0.04 3.83 -15.33
N ASP A 125 0.63 4.73 -16.08
CA ASP A 125 0.45 4.76 -17.54
C ASP A 125 1.07 3.54 -18.22
N GLN A 126 1.96 2.84 -17.52
CA GLN A 126 2.64 1.65 -18.01
C GLN A 126 1.86 0.37 -17.74
N PHE A 127 0.82 0.44 -16.92
CA PHE A 127 -0.03 -0.72 -16.68
C PHE A 127 -0.93 -0.97 -17.88
N PRO A 128 -1.05 -2.24 -18.30
CA PRO A 128 -2.19 -2.61 -19.11
C PRO A 128 -3.41 -2.56 -18.20
N LEU A 129 -4.03 -1.40 -18.11
CA LEU A 129 -5.28 -1.29 -17.36
C LEU A 129 -6.31 -2.20 -18.02
N PRO A 130 -6.96 -3.05 -17.24
CA PRO A 130 -8.02 -3.87 -17.78
C PRO A 130 -9.20 -2.99 -18.24
#